data_1a9f15a5a7fd1366195c6e13787eb347
#
_entry.id   1a9f15a5a7fd1366195c6e13787eb347
#
_cell.length_a   1.000
_cell.length_b   1.000
_cell.length_c   1.000
_cell.angle_alpha   90.00
_cell.angle_beta   90.00
_cell.angle_gamma   90.00
#
_symmetry.space_group_name_H-M   'P 1'
#
loop_
_entity.id
_entity.type
_entity.pdbx_description
1 polymer ?
#
loop_
_entity_poly.entity_id
_entity_poly.type
_entity_poly.pdbx_seq_one_letter_code
_entity_poly.pdbx_strand_id
1 'polypeptide(L)'
;MLNTLTRPMGLFAIAVAATLGQVASAADLTPITEPAPGAAELAASSPWQVRVRGLGVVTNDSGHVNGIAGSDLSYSDTIVPELDISYFFTDNIAAELILGATYANIDAAGSIAGLGKVGKTWLLPPTLTLQYHFTDFGAFKPYVGAGVNYTIFFDQSGSGDFSNLDVKNKFGAALQVGFDYMIDDHWGVNFDVKKLFLEPEWKVDFGGTSLSGKAKLDPWLIGTGFTYRF
;
A
#
# COMPACT_ATOMS: atom_id res chain seq x y z
N MET A 1 41.34 -20.39 0.12
CA MET A 1 40.36 -20.78 1.15
C MET A 1 39.32 -19.69 1.19
N LEU A 2 38.23 -19.93 0.49
CA LEU A 2 37.08 -18.98 0.39
C LEU A 2 36.14 -19.22 1.56
N ASN A 3 35.82 -18.15 2.30
CA ASN A 3 34.74 -18.17 3.27
C ASN A 3 33.60 -17.33 2.72
N THR A 4 32.63 -18.00 2.13
CA THR A 4 31.35 -17.42 1.71
C THR A 4 30.41 -17.37 2.91
N LEU A 5 30.22 -16.18 3.49
CA LEU A 5 29.19 -15.93 4.49
C LEU A 5 27.87 -15.63 3.76
N THR A 6 27.04 -16.67 3.64
CA THR A 6 25.63 -16.54 3.29
C THR A 6 24.88 -15.95 4.48
N ARG A 7 24.37 -14.73 4.33
CA ARG A 7 23.42 -14.13 5.27
C ARG A 7 22.02 -14.70 4.98
N PRO A 8 21.28 -15.19 5.97
CA PRO A 8 19.89 -15.60 5.79
C PRO A 8 19.00 -14.36 5.68
N MET A 9 18.17 -14.35 4.67
CA MET A 9 17.03 -13.42 4.51
C MET A 9 16.04 -13.67 5.66
N GLY A 10 15.98 -12.73 6.62
CA GLY A 10 15.01 -12.77 7.69
C GLY A 10 13.63 -12.40 7.17
N LEU A 11 12.73 -13.39 7.12
CA LEU A 11 11.30 -13.14 7.02
C LEU A 11 10.83 -12.44 8.31
N PHE A 12 10.45 -11.17 8.21
CA PHE A 12 9.71 -10.52 9.27
C PHE A 12 8.25 -10.98 9.20
N ALA A 13 7.93 -12.01 9.97
CA ALA A 13 6.55 -12.34 10.28
C ALA A 13 6.08 -11.43 11.43
N ILE A 14 5.18 -10.50 11.13
CA ILE A 14 4.50 -9.72 12.16
C ILE A 14 3.43 -10.64 12.76
N ALA A 15 3.74 -11.25 13.92
CA ALA A 15 2.77 -11.97 14.72
C ALA A 15 1.96 -10.96 15.55
N VAL A 16 0.71 -10.73 15.17
CA VAL A 16 -0.25 -10.03 16.03
C VAL A 16 -0.74 -11.03 17.08
N ALA A 17 -0.17 -10.98 18.29
CA ALA A 17 -0.63 -11.76 19.41
C ALA A 17 -1.85 -11.07 20.06
N ALA A 18 -3.04 -11.62 19.84
CA ALA A 18 -4.23 -11.26 20.61
C ALA A 18 -4.18 -12.00 21.96
N THR A 19 -3.87 -11.29 23.03
CA THR A 19 -3.99 -11.82 24.39
C THR A 19 -5.45 -11.73 24.84
N LEU A 20 -6.14 -12.87 24.85
CA LEU A 20 -7.44 -13.02 25.50
C LEU A 20 -7.22 -13.11 27.03
N GLY A 21 -7.49 -12.02 27.74
CA GLY A 21 -7.52 -12.01 29.18
C GLY A 21 -8.80 -12.68 29.68
N GLN A 22 -8.68 -13.84 30.36
CA GLN A 22 -9.78 -14.45 31.13
C GLN A 22 -9.89 -13.74 32.48
N VAL A 23 -11.00 -13.08 32.73
CA VAL A 23 -11.41 -12.62 34.07
C VAL A 23 -12.24 -13.70 34.74
N ALA A 24 -11.71 -14.25 35.84
CA ALA A 24 -12.46 -15.13 36.71
C ALA A 24 -13.56 -14.36 37.44
N SER A 25 -14.80 -14.78 37.26
CA SER A 25 -15.97 -14.23 37.96
C SER A 25 -16.17 -14.92 39.31
N ALA A 26 -16.09 -14.14 40.37
CA ALA A 26 -16.60 -14.58 41.69
C ALA A 26 -18.10 -14.29 41.73
N ALA A 27 -18.88 -15.33 42.07
CA ALA A 27 -20.31 -15.25 42.20
C ALA A 27 -20.68 -14.47 43.46
N ASP A 28 -21.42 -13.37 43.31
CA ASP A 28 -22.18 -12.74 44.38
C ASP A 28 -23.64 -12.63 43.93
N LEU A 29 -24.53 -13.23 44.75
CA LEU A 29 -25.97 -13.31 44.50
C LEU A 29 -26.62 -12.00 44.93
N THR A 30 -26.84 -11.08 43.98
CA THR A 30 -27.74 -9.94 44.18
C THR A 30 -29.04 -10.16 43.41
N PRO A 31 -30.20 -9.67 43.93
CA PRO A 31 -31.51 -9.98 43.38
C PRO A 31 -31.67 -9.41 41.98
N ILE A 32 -32.27 -10.24 41.10
CA ILE A 32 -32.62 -9.90 39.72
C ILE A 32 -33.65 -8.76 39.76
N THR A 33 -33.18 -7.54 39.55
CA THR A 33 -34.07 -6.46 39.15
C THR A 33 -34.15 -6.54 37.62
N GLU A 34 -35.31 -6.95 37.12
CA GLU A 34 -35.63 -6.97 35.71
C GLU A 34 -35.37 -5.60 35.12
N PRO A 35 -34.44 -5.46 34.13
CA PRO A 35 -34.22 -4.15 33.51
C PRO A 35 -35.47 -3.77 32.73
N ALA A 36 -35.92 -2.54 32.92
CA ALA A 36 -37.02 -1.97 32.15
C ALA A 36 -36.78 -2.12 30.66
N PRO A 37 -37.79 -2.45 29.84
CA PRO A 37 -37.66 -2.56 28.39
C PRO A 37 -37.49 -1.15 27.79
N GLY A 38 -36.27 -0.76 27.45
CA GLY A 38 -36.05 0.53 26.83
C GLY A 38 -34.66 1.13 26.93
N ALA A 39 -33.62 0.33 26.81
CA ALA A 39 -32.34 0.79 26.39
C ALA A 39 -31.57 -0.39 25.76
N ALA A 40 -31.95 -0.80 24.57
CA ALA A 40 -30.94 -1.34 23.68
C ALA A 40 -29.95 -0.23 23.48
N GLU A 41 -28.92 -0.20 24.33
CA GLU A 41 -27.72 0.58 24.07
C GLU A 41 -27.25 0.11 22.69
N LEU A 42 -27.50 0.93 21.67
CA LEU A 42 -26.94 0.73 20.35
C LEU A 42 -25.45 0.64 20.59
N ALA A 43 -24.91 -0.57 20.60
CA ALA A 43 -23.48 -0.77 20.65
C ALA A 43 -22.91 0.06 19.51
N ALA A 44 -22.31 1.19 19.85
CA ALA A 44 -21.71 2.08 18.86
C ALA A 44 -20.69 1.22 18.13
N SER A 45 -20.92 0.95 16.84
CA SER A 45 -19.97 0.21 16.02
C SER A 45 -18.62 0.90 16.12
N SER A 46 -17.58 0.11 16.34
CA SER A 46 -16.22 0.65 16.42
C SER A 46 -15.92 1.48 15.15
N PRO A 47 -15.24 2.61 15.29
CA PRO A 47 -14.88 3.44 14.13
C PRO A 47 -13.78 2.82 13.27
N TRP A 48 -13.25 1.67 13.65
CA TRP A 48 -12.13 1.04 12.97
C TRP A 48 -12.57 0.00 11.93
N GLN A 49 -11.85 0.00 10.82
CA GLN A 49 -11.96 -1.00 9.77
C GLN A 49 -10.57 -1.37 9.27
N VAL A 50 -10.36 -2.64 8.99
CA VAL A 50 -9.11 -3.17 8.44
C VAL A 50 -9.41 -3.92 7.15
N ARG A 51 -8.54 -3.75 6.15
CA ARG A 51 -8.59 -4.52 4.91
C ARG A 51 -7.25 -5.22 4.68
N VAL A 52 -7.33 -6.45 4.20
CA VAL A 52 -6.18 -7.22 3.71
C VAL A 52 -6.47 -7.56 2.26
N ARG A 53 -5.59 -7.12 1.37
CA ARG A 53 -5.79 -7.21 -0.09
C ARG A 53 -4.61 -7.83 -0.80
N GLY A 54 -4.87 -8.46 -1.94
CA GLY A 54 -3.88 -8.65 -2.99
C GLY A 54 -3.92 -7.43 -3.91
N LEU A 55 -2.77 -6.79 -4.10
CA LEU A 55 -2.63 -5.56 -4.86
C LEU A 55 -1.81 -5.80 -6.12
N GLY A 56 -2.42 -5.60 -7.29
CA GLY A 56 -1.72 -5.48 -8.57
C GLY A 56 -1.20 -4.06 -8.74
N VAL A 57 0.10 -3.92 -8.98
CA VAL A 57 0.78 -2.65 -9.28
C VAL A 57 1.09 -2.64 -10.78
N VAL A 58 0.41 -1.79 -11.53
CA VAL A 58 0.61 -1.60 -12.97
C VAL A 58 1.26 -0.24 -13.16
N THR A 59 2.52 -0.25 -13.58
CA THR A 59 3.31 0.97 -13.75
C THR A 59 2.99 1.66 -15.07
N ASN A 60 3.19 2.96 -15.11
CA ASN A 60 3.20 3.71 -16.37
C ASN A 60 4.64 3.79 -16.85
N ASP A 61 5.01 2.94 -17.81
CA ASP A 61 6.36 2.82 -18.32
C ASP A 61 6.80 4.12 -19.01
N SER A 62 7.40 5.01 -18.24
CA SER A 62 7.95 6.26 -18.77
C SER A 62 9.03 6.83 -17.85
N GLY A 63 10.01 7.47 -18.47
CA GLY A 63 11.09 8.17 -17.79
C GLY A 63 12.01 8.84 -18.78
N HIS A 64 12.98 9.60 -18.31
CA HIS A 64 14.00 10.17 -19.17
C HIS A 64 15.35 10.26 -18.49
N VAL A 65 16.40 10.21 -19.29
CA VAL A 65 17.78 10.48 -18.91
C VAL A 65 18.13 11.89 -19.38
N ASN A 66 18.62 12.72 -18.47
CA ASN A 66 19.02 14.08 -18.79
C ASN A 66 20.13 14.10 -19.86
N GLY A 67 19.93 14.89 -20.92
CA GLY A 67 20.90 15.02 -21.99
C GLY A 67 20.85 13.92 -23.06
N ILE A 68 19.97 12.92 -22.94
CA ILE A 68 19.83 11.85 -23.94
C ILE A 68 18.41 11.90 -24.54
N ALA A 69 18.30 12.42 -25.75
CA ALA A 69 17.03 12.56 -26.46
C ALA A 69 16.44 11.18 -26.81
N GLY A 70 15.12 11.02 -26.58
CA GLY A 70 14.40 9.78 -26.86
C GLY A 70 14.69 8.63 -25.88
N SER A 71 15.45 8.89 -24.80
CA SER A 71 15.61 7.93 -23.72
C SER A 71 14.29 7.71 -22.98
N ASP A 72 14.06 6.48 -22.55
CA ASP A 72 12.90 6.08 -21.76
C ASP A 72 13.28 4.99 -20.74
N LEU A 73 12.37 4.71 -19.81
CA LEU A 73 12.52 3.65 -18.79
C LEU A 73 11.24 2.82 -18.73
N SER A 74 11.39 1.52 -18.50
CA SER A 74 10.28 0.62 -18.23
C SER A 74 10.43 -0.04 -16.86
N TYR A 75 9.31 -0.46 -16.27
CA TYR A 75 9.25 -0.98 -14.91
C TYR A 75 8.41 -2.26 -14.88
N SER A 76 8.75 -3.17 -13.96
CA SER A 76 7.99 -4.41 -13.81
C SER A 76 6.67 -4.18 -13.09
N ASP A 77 5.60 -4.78 -13.60
CA ASP A 77 4.37 -4.97 -12.86
C ASP A 77 4.56 -6.02 -11.76
N THR A 78 3.85 -5.86 -10.65
CA THR A 78 3.96 -6.76 -9.49
C THR A 78 2.61 -7.02 -8.83
N ILE A 79 2.54 -8.13 -8.08
CA ILE A 79 1.41 -8.41 -7.19
C ILE A 79 1.97 -8.57 -5.78
N VAL A 80 1.40 -7.82 -4.84
CA VAL A 80 1.88 -7.75 -3.46
C VAL A 80 0.72 -7.75 -2.47
N PRO A 81 0.94 -8.17 -1.21
CA PRO A 81 -0.03 -7.97 -0.14
C PRO A 81 -0.09 -6.48 0.26
N GLU A 82 -1.30 -6.03 0.58
CA GLU A 82 -1.58 -4.69 1.10
C GLU A 82 -2.42 -4.81 2.38
N LEU A 83 -2.10 -3.98 3.37
CA LEU A 83 -2.84 -3.81 4.61
C LEU A 83 -3.34 -2.37 4.70
N ASP A 84 -4.64 -2.20 4.93
CA ASP A 84 -5.23 -0.89 5.13
C ASP A 84 -5.90 -0.82 6.49
N ILE A 85 -5.77 0.34 7.12
CA ILE A 85 -6.39 0.66 8.39
C ILE A 85 -7.19 1.95 8.21
N SER A 86 -8.50 1.86 8.36
CA SER A 86 -9.41 2.99 8.23
C SER A 86 -10.02 3.36 9.58
N TYR A 87 -10.14 4.66 9.80
CA TYR A 87 -10.84 5.23 10.94
C TYR A 87 -12.00 6.10 10.44
N PHE A 88 -13.21 5.76 10.82
CA PHE A 88 -14.42 6.47 10.47
C PHE A 88 -14.70 7.60 11.46
N PHE A 89 -14.64 8.84 11.01
CA PHE A 89 -15.05 10.01 11.79
C PHE A 89 -16.57 10.14 11.87
N THR A 90 -17.23 9.72 10.80
CA THR A 90 -18.69 9.61 10.66
C THR A 90 -19.00 8.37 9.84
N ASP A 91 -20.26 8.02 9.66
CA ASP A 91 -20.67 6.90 8.80
C ASP A 91 -20.19 7.05 7.34
N ASN A 92 -19.96 8.29 6.90
CA ASN A 92 -19.60 8.60 5.53
C ASN A 92 -18.14 9.03 5.35
N ILE A 93 -17.44 9.51 6.40
CA ILE A 93 -16.10 10.09 6.26
C ILE A 93 -15.12 9.25 7.04
N ALA A 94 -14.09 8.76 6.35
CA ALA A 94 -13.00 7.99 6.94
C ALA A 94 -11.63 8.49 6.47
N ALA A 95 -10.62 8.33 7.34
CA ALA A 95 -9.22 8.36 6.94
C ALA A 95 -8.72 6.92 6.82
N GLU A 96 -7.97 6.64 5.76
CA GLU A 96 -7.35 5.33 5.54
C GLU A 96 -5.85 5.47 5.40
N LEU A 97 -5.11 4.68 6.20
CA LEU A 97 -3.68 4.47 6.05
C LEU A 97 -3.45 3.16 5.29
N ILE A 98 -2.79 3.24 4.16
CA ILE A 98 -2.49 2.15 3.24
C ILE A 98 -1.01 1.79 3.38
N LEU A 99 -0.73 0.52 3.62
CA LEU A 99 0.60 -0.03 3.84
C LEU A 99 0.84 -1.24 2.93
N GLY A 100 1.91 -1.19 2.17
CA GLY A 100 2.36 -2.28 1.32
C GLY A 100 3.80 -2.04 0.90
N ALA A 101 4.51 -3.10 0.56
CA ALA A 101 5.85 -2.99 0.00
C ALA A 101 5.90 -3.74 -1.33
N THR A 102 6.52 -3.12 -2.31
CA THR A 102 6.69 -3.70 -3.66
C THR A 102 8.13 -3.52 -4.12
N TYR A 103 8.47 -4.15 -5.22
CA TYR A 103 9.76 -3.93 -5.88
C TYR A 103 9.53 -3.57 -7.34
N ALA A 104 10.48 -2.82 -7.91
CA ALA A 104 10.51 -2.51 -9.33
C ALA A 104 11.87 -2.93 -9.93
N ASN A 105 11.83 -3.71 -11.00
CA ASN A 105 12.95 -3.80 -11.91
C ASN A 105 12.88 -2.62 -12.86
N ILE A 106 14.01 -2.05 -13.19
CA ILE A 106 14.16 -0.88 -14.05
C ILE A 106 14.95 -1.29 -15.27
N ASP A 107 14.38 -1.16 -16.44
CA ASP A 107 14.99 -1.47 -17.71
C ASP A 107 15.10 -0.20 -18.59
N ALA A 108 16.18 -0.09 -19.34
CA ALA A 108 16.38 0.96 -20.29
C ALA A 108 15.44 0.78 -21.50
N ALA A 109 14.81 1.85 -21.93
CA ALA A 109 13.85 1.85 -23.03
C ALA A 109 14.13 3.01 -24.01
N GLY A 110 13.34 3.11 -25.07
CA GLY A 110 13.54 4.15 -26.10
C GLY A 110 14.90 4.06 -26.76
N SER A 111 15.57 5.21 -26.93
CA SER A 111 16.89 5.29 -27.60
C SER A 111 18.02 4.57 -26.85
N ILE A 112 17.80 4.23 -25.57
CA ILE A 112 18.77 3.53 -24.72
C ILE A 112 18.41 2.05 -24.44
N ALA A 113 17.41 1.51 -25.12
CA ALA A 113 16.93 0.13 -24.89
C ALA A 113 18.05 -0.94 -24.98
N GLY A 114 19.08 -0.71 -25.82
CA GLY A 114 20.23 -1.60 -25.96
C GLY A 114 21.08 -1.75 -24.69
N LEU A 115 20.91 -0.90 -23.67
CA LEU A 115 21.64 -0.99 -22.40
C LEU A 115 21.03 -2.06 -21.46
N GLY A 116 19.80 -2.52 -21.73
CA GLY A 116 19.14 -3.56 -20.97
C GLY A 116 18.77 -3.14 -19.55
N LYS A 117 18.97 -4.03 -18.59
CA LYS A 117 18.57 -3.82 -17.19
C LYS A 117 19.46 -2.79 -16.50
N VAL A 118 18.84 -1.72 -15.98
CA VAL A 118 19.51 -0.65 -15.22
C VAL A 118 19.69 -1.05 -13.76
N GLY A 119 18.66 -1.64 -13.16
CA GLY A 119 18.74 -2.02 -11.75
C GLY A 119 17.40 -2.46 -11.16
N LYS A 120 17.36 -2.46 -9.83
CA LYS A 120 16.14 -2.75 -9.06
C LYS A 120 16.10 -1.90 -7.79
N THR A 121 14.90 -1.68 -7.29
CA THR A 121 14.67 -0.99 -6.02
C THR A 121 13.43 -1.55 -5.33
N TRP A 122 13.44 -1.55 -4.01
CA TRP A 122 12.25 -1.78 -3.20
C TRP A 122 11.57 -0.44 -2.91
N LEU A 123 10.24 -0.47 -2.81
CA LEU A 123 9.40 0.69 -2.55
C LEU A 123 8.48 0.38 -1.37
N LEU A 124 8.43 1.31 -0.43
CA LEU A 124 7.41 1.37 0.63
C LEU A 124 6.65 2.68 0.44
N PRO A 125 5.45 2.67 -0.16
CA PRO A 125 4.63 3.84 -0.44
C PRO A 125 3.49 4.05 0.57
N PRO A 126 3.72 4.34 1.87
CA PRO A 126 2.63 4.68 2.76
C PRO A 126 1.78 5.79 2.15
N THR A 127 0.46 5.56 2.13
CA THR A 127 -0.50 6.48 1.55
C THR A 127 -1.59 6.76 2.57
N LEU A 128 -1.88 8.04 2.81
CA LEU A 128 -2.98 8.48 3.66
C LEU A 128 -4.05 9.12 2.79
N THR A 129 -5.26 8.56 2.80
CA THR A 129 -6.40 9.06 2.05
C THR A 129 -7.52 9.49 2.98
N LEU A 130 -8.25 10.53 2.59
CA LEU A 130 -9.55 10.86 3.11
C LEU A 130 -10.59 10.30 2.16
N GLN A 131 -11.54 9.52 2.68
CA GLN A 131 -12.55 8.82 1.91
C GLN A 131 -13.94 9.33 2.25
N TYR A 132 -14.82 9.35 1.24
CA TYR A 132 -16.26 9.51 1.40
C TYR A 132 -16.95 8.21 1.00
N HIS A 133 -17.66 7.60 1.94
CA HIS A 133 -18.41 6.36 1.78
C HIS A 133 -19.90 6.69 1.55
N PHE A 134 -20.47 6.10 0.51
CA PHE A 134 -21.90 6.18 0.25
C PHE A 134 -22.59 5.02 0.95
N THR A 135 -23.41 5.32 1.96
CA THR A 135 -23.96 4.31 2.88
C THR A 135 -25.37 3.84 2.53
N ASP A 136 -26.04 4.49 1.58
CA ASP A 136 -27.46 4.29 1.27
C ASP A 136 -27.75 3.07 0.37
N PHE A 137 -26.74 2.28 0.02
CA PHE A 137 -26.85 1.14 -0.91
C PHE A 137 -26.92 -0.24 -0.21
N GLY A 138 -27.33 -0.28 1.04
CA GLY A 138 -27.41 -1.53 1.81
C GLY A 138 -26.04 -2.18 2.04
N ALA A 139 -25.88 -3.44 1.64
CA ALA A 139 -24.61 -4.18 1.76
C ALA A 139 -23.49 -3.62 0.86
N PHE A 140 -23.82 -2.97 -0.24
CA PHE A 140 -22.88 -2.35 -1.17
C PHE A 140 -22.49 -0.96 -0.66
N LYS A 141 -21.22 -0.75 -0.34
CA LYS A 141 -20.70 0.51 0.23
C LYS A 141 -19.60 1.06 -0.68
N PRO A 142 -19.97 1.77 -1.77
CA PRO A 142 -19.00 2.42 -2.62
C PRO A 142 -18.35 3.60 -1.91
N TYR A 143 -17.12 3.93 -2.32
CA TYR A 143 -16.39 5.08 -1.79
C TYR A 143 -15.49 5.70 -2.84
N VAL A 144 -15.16 6.96 -2.61
CA VAL A 144 -14.16 7.71 -3.33
C VAL A 144 -13.19 8.33 -2.33
N GLY A 145 -11.94 8.48 -2.71
CA GLY A 145 -10.92 9.03 -1.82
C GLY A 145 -9.87 9.85 -2.57
N ALA A 146 -9.25 10.74 -1.83
CA ALA A 146 -8.09 11.48 -2.27
C ALA A 146 -7.09 11.63 -1.12
N GLY A 147 -5.81 11.68 -1.42
CA GLY A 147 -4.79 11.71 -0.38
C GLY A 147 -3.40 12.00 -0.85
N VAL A 148 -2.47 11.78 0.07
CA VAL A 148 -1.03 11.97 -0.12
C VAL A 148 -0.30 10.65 0.04
N ASN A 149 0.69 10.47 -0.78
CA ASN A 149 1.62 9.33 -0.74
C ASN A 149 3.02 9.84 -0.42
N TYR A 150 3.80 9.07 0.35
CA TYR A 150 5.22 9.29 0.52
C TYR A 150 5.96 8.01 0.22
N THR A 151 6.55 7.90 -0.97
CA THR A 151 7.28 6.70 -1.38
C THR A 151 8.72 6.73 -0.89
N ILE A 152 9.08 5.70 -0.14
CA ILE A 152 10.43 5.45 0.35
C ILE A 152 11.06 4.38 -0.55
N PHE A 153 12.20 4.71 -1.15
CA PHE A 153 12.99 3.78 -1.97
C PHE A 153 14.15 3.25 -1.16
N PHE A 154 14.34 1.93 -1.16
CA PHE A 154 15.40 1.25 -0.38
C PHE A 154 15.90 0.00 -1.10
N ASP A 155 17.01 -0.58 -0.62
CA ASP A 155 17.66 -1.75 -1.21
C ASP A 155 17.87 -1.60 -2.73
N GLN A 156 18.44 -0.45 -3.09
CA GLN A 156 18.65 -0.07 -4.48
C GLN A 156 19.94 -0.68 -5.00
N SER A 157 19.90 -1.29 -6.17
CA SER A 157 21.10 -1.89 -6.79
C SER A 157 21.10 -1.72 -8.29
N GLY A 158 22.23 -1.30 -8.84
CA GLY A 158 22.50 -1.32 -10.27
C GLY A 158 22.74 -2.73 -10.82
N SER A 159 22.63 -2.91 -12.11
CA SER A 159 22.85 -4.17 -12.83
C SER A 159 23.86 -3.99 -13.96
N GLY A 160 24.66 -5.01 -14.24
CA GLY A 160 25.67 -4.95 -15.31
C GLY A 160 26.69 -3.84 -15.06
N ASP A 161 26.84 -2.94 -16.05
CA ASP A 161 27.75 -1.79 -16.00
C ASP A 161 27.18 -0.61 -15.22
N PHE A 162 25.94 -0.73 -14.69
CA PHE A 162 25.32 0.26 -13.84
C PHE A 162 25.66 0.03 -12.38
N SER A 163 26.03 1.10 -11.68
CA SER A 163 26.37 1.08 -10.25
C SER A 163 25.79 2.33 -9.55
N ASN A 164 25.80 2.33 -8.21
CA ASN A 164 25.38 3.47 -7.40
C ASN A 164 23.98 4.01 -7.76
N LEU A 165 23.03 3.11 -8.03
CA LEU A 165 21.63 3.51 -8.25
C LEU A 165 21.06 4.17 -6.99
N ASP A 166 20.56 5.40 -7.13
CA ASP A 166 19.98 6.21 -6.06
C ASP A 166 18.68 6.85 -6.57
N VAL A 167 17.55 6.33 -6.15
CA VAL A 167 16.21 6.88 -6.41
C VAL A 167 15.76 7.65 -5.17
N LYS A 168 15.39 8.91 -5.32
CA LYS A 168 15.02 9.78 -4.21
C LYS A 168 13.60 9.51 -3.73
N ASN A 169 13.45 9.51 -2.41
CA ASN A 169 12.12 9.48 -1.79
C ASN A 169 11.28 10.67 -2.29
N LYS A 170 9.99 10.41 -2.50
CA LYS A 170 9.11 11.41 -3.14
C LYS A 170 7.72 11.41 -2.52
N PHE A 171 7.18 12.63 -2.34
CA PHE A 171 5.76 12.82 -2.13
C PHE A 171 4.99 12.73 -3.45
N GLY A 172 3.81 12.16 -3.38
CA GLY A 172 2.86 12.06 -4.48
C GLY A 172 1.44 12.33 -4.01
N ALA A 173 0.52 12.50 -4.96
CA ALA A 173 -0.91 12.53 -4.71
C ALA A 173 -1.52 11.16 -5.01
N ALA A 174 -2.65 10.86 -4.37
CA ALA A 174 -3.42 9.65 -4.59
C ALA A 174 -4.90 9.98 -4.85
N LEU A 175 -5.50 9.31 -5.81
CA LEU A 175 -6.95 9.25 -6.02
C LEU A 175 -7.39 7.79 -5.92
N GLN A 176 -8.58 7.58 -5.36
CA GLN A 176 -9.08 6.24 -5.04
C GLN A 176 -10.57 6.15 -5.33
N VAL A 177 -10.99 5.00 -5.85
CA VAL A 177 -12.38 4.61 -5.97
C VAL A 177 -12.50 3.12 -5.69
N GLY A 178 -13.49 2.74 -4.90
CA GLY A 178 -13.68 1.34 -4.56
C GLY A 178 -15.04 1.09 -3.94
N PHE A 179 -15.23 -0.13 -3.48
CA PHE A 179 -16.41 -0.51 -2.72
C PHE A 179 -16.08 -1.64 -1.75
N ASP A 180 -16.79 -1.66 -0.63
CA ASP A 180 -16.95 -2.83 0.23
C ASP A 180 -18.32 -3.45 -0.04
N TYR A 181 -18.39 -4.76 -0.14
CA TYR A 181 -19.64 -5.52 -0.12
C TYR A 181 -19.69 -6.31 1.19
N MET A 182 -20.50 -5.83 2.13
CA MET A 182 -20.60 -6.43 3.46
C MET A 182 -21.45 -7.71 3.40
N ILE A 183 -20.88 -8.81 3.91
CA ILE A 183 -21.54 -10.11 3.98
C ILE A 183 -22.39 -10.18 5.27
N ASP A 184 -21.85 -9.60 6.34
CA ASP A 184 -22.49 -9.41 7.63
C ASP A 184 -22.06 -8.05 8.24
N ASP A 185 -22.34 -7.84 9.53
CA ASP A 185 -22.04 -6.56 10.21
C ASP A 185 -20.53 -6.29 10.32
N HIS A 186 -19.68 -7.31 10.21
CA HIS A 186 -18.24 -7.22 10.39
C HIS A 186 -17.45 -7.56 9.12
N TRP A 187 -17.83 -8.61 8.39
CA TRP A 187 -17.05 -9.11 7.26
C TRP A 187 -17.59 -8.65 5.93
N GLY A 188 -16.70 -8.33 5.04
CA GLY A 188 -17.00 -7.98 3.66
C GLY A 188 -15.86 -8.34 2.72
N VAL A 189 -16.13 -8.16 1.43
CA VAL A 189 -15.13 -8.19 0.38
C VAL A 189 -14.95 -6.80 -0.19
N ASN A 190 -13.72 -6.48 -0.58
CA ASN A 190 -13.34 -5.17 -1.11
C ASN A 190 -12.80 -5.30 -2.52
N PHE A 191 -13.11 -4.30 -3.34
CA PHE A 191 -12.46 -4.01 -4.60
C PHE A 191 -12.12 -2.52 -4.66
N ASP A 192 -10.90 -2.21 -5.10
CA ASP A 192 -10.36 -0.86 -5.07
C ASP A 192 -9.45 -0.60 -6.27
N VAL A 193 -9.52 0.60 -6.80
CA VAL A 193 -8.62 1.12 -7.83
C VAL A 193 -8.06 2.46 -7.35
N LYS A 194 -6.73 2.54 -7.29
CA LYS A 194 -6.03 3.78 -6.94
C LYS A 194 -5.16 4.24 -8.10
N LYS A 195 -5.03 5.54 -8.24
CA LYS A 195 -4.06 6.20 -9.10
C LYS A 195 -3.11 7.00 -8.23
N LEU A 196 -1.83 6.68 -8.28
CA LEU A 196 -0.79 7.52 -7.70
C LEU A 196 -0.20 8.43 -8.77
N PHE A 197 0.22 9.63 -8.37
CA PHE A 197 0.97 10.58 -9.18
C PHE A 197 2.34 10.71 -8.54
N LEU A 198 3.34 10.05 -9.13
CA LEU A 198 4.66 9.86 -8.53
C LEU A 198 5.77 9.93 -9.57
N GLU A 199 6.57 11.00 -9.49
CA GLU A 199 7.70 11.25 -10.39
C GLU A 199 8.99 11.45 -9.58
N PRO A 200 9.67 10.36 -9.11
CA PRO A 200 10.93 10.47 -8.40
C PRO A 200 12.09 10.84 -9.32
N GLU A 201 13.07 11.53 -8.75
CA GLU A 201 14.38 11.77 -9.36
C GLU A 201 15.30 10.60 -9.05
N TRP A 202 16.16 10.26 -10.00
CA TRP A 202 17.13 9.18 -9.84
C TRP A 202 18.51 9.56 -10.38
N LYS A 203 19.53 8.86 -9.89
CA LYS A 203 20.92 8.91 -10.34
C LYS A 203 21.47 7.49 -10.42
N VAL A 204 22.37 7.25 -11.36
CA VAL A 204 23.08 5.99 -11.54
C VAL A 204 24.40 6.24 -12.24
N ASP A 205 25.42 5.47 -11.94
CA ASP A 205 26.70 5.54 -12.66
C ASP A 205 26.75 4.44 -13.73
N PHE A 206 27.14 4.79 -14.95
CA PHE A 206 27.31 3.90 -16.08
C PHE A 206 28.70 4.11 -16.71
N GLY A 207 29.55 3.08 -16.70
CA GLY A 207 30.91 3.16 -17.24
C GLY A 207 31.75 4.31 -16.66
N GLY A 208 31.53 4.68 -15.39
CA GLY A 208 32.22 5.79 -14.72
C GLY A 208 31.62 7.18 -14.97
N THR A 209 30.53 7.27 -15.74
CA THR A 209 29.79 8.51 -15.97
C THR A 209 28.51 8.51 -15.17
N SER A 210 28.26 9.58 -14.40
CA SER A 210 27.02 9.71 -13.64
C SER A 210 25.88 10.21 -14.52
N LEU A 211 24.83 9.44 -14.59
CA LEU A 211 23.58 9.74 -15.30
C LEU A 211 22.50 10.09 -14.27
N SER A 212 21.58 10.93 -14.67
CA SER A 212 20.43 11.30 -13.83
C SER A 212 19.19 11.56 -14.67
N GLY A 213 18.02 11.53 -14.03
CA GLY A 213 16.78 11.80 -14.74
C GLY A 213 15.59 11.78 -13.80
N LYS A 214 14.41 11.68 -14.39
CA LYS A 214 13.15 11.48 -13.68
C LYS A 214 12.48 10.21 -14.18
N ALA A 215 11.94 9.46 -13.26
CA ALA A 215 11.07 8.34 -13.53
C ALA A 215 9.62 8.83 -13.43
N LYS A 216 8.76 8.44 -14.35
CA LYS A 216 7.32 8.72 -14.28
C LYS A 216 6.62 7.40 -14.00
N LEU A 217 6.50 7.07 -12.72
CA LEU A 217 5.92 5.80 -12.28
C LEU A 217 4.40 5.81 -12.42
N ASP A 218 3.74 6.85 -11.94
CA ASP A 218 2.29 7.09 -11.97
C ASP A 218 1.46 5.79 -12.00
N PRO A 219 1.62 4.84 -11.05
CA PRO A 219 1.04 3.52 -11.17
C PRO A 219 -0.48 3.53 -11.00
N TRP A 220 -1.12 2.58 -11.67
CA TRP A 220 -2.45 2.11 -11.30
C TRP A 220 -2.29 0.97 -10.30
N LEU A 221 -3.03 1.05 -9.20
CA LEU A 221 -3.07 0.06 -8.14
C LEU A 221 -4.47 -0.54 -8.12
N ILE A 222 -4.57 -1.85 -8.35
CA ILE A 222 -5.84 -2.57 -8.41
C ILE A 222 -5.82 -3.63 -7.33
N GLY A 223 -6.67 -3.47 -6.32
CA GLY A 223 -6.71 -4.31 -5.13
C GLY A 223 -8.03 -5.04 -4.95
N THR A 224 -7.96 -6.25 -4.42
CA THR A 224 -9.12 -6.99 -3.95
C THR A 224 -8.77 -7.81 -2.73
N GLY A 225 -9.72 -7.99 -1.83
CA GLY A 225 -9.48 -8.71 -0.59
C GLY A 225 -10.67 -8.69 0.35
N PHE A 226 -10.36 -8.82 1.63
CA PHE A 226 -11.33 -8.89 2.70
C PHE A 226 -11.31 -7.62 3.53
N THR A 227 -12.50 -7.21 3.96
CA THR A 227 -12.75 -6.12 4.90
C THR A 227 -13.24 -6.70 6.22
N TYR A 228 -12.76 -6.16 7.32
CA TYR A 228 -13.28 -6.41 8.65
C TYR A 228 -13.56 -5.08 9.35
N ARG A 229 -14.79 -4.87 9.78
CA ARG A 229 -15.25 -3.72 10.57
C ARG A 229 -15.49 -4.16 12.00
N PHE A 230 -14.91 -3.44 12.97
CA PHE A 230 -15.01 -3.75 14.40
C PHE A 230 -16.31 -3.26 15.03
#